data_29f452d424b94001916e0d967cd08767
#
_entry.id   29f452d424b94001916e0d967cd08767
#
_cell.length_a   1.000
_cell.length_b   1.000
_cell.length_c   1.000
_cell.angle_alpha   90.00
_cell.angle_beta   90.00
_cell.angle_gamma   90.00
#
_symmetry.space_group_name_H-M   'P 1'
#
loop_
_entity.id
_entity.type
_entity.pdbx_description
1 polymer ?
#
loop_
_entity_poly.entity_id
_entity_poly.type
_entity_poly.pdbx_seq_one_letter_code
_entity_poly.pdbx_strand_id
1 'polypeptide(L)'
;ILFIGERPIINKEDIDLIINRSLEQNVFLLTEYIQKGKKNKAIQLVNDLIIMKEEPIKLLALITSNYRLYYQCKILSQKGYSGQQIAKTVNAHPYRVKLALNQSRHYKLESLFNIINACAETDYKLKSSYMDKQLILELFILSL
;
A
#
# COMPACT_ATOMS: atom_id res chain seq x y z
N ILE A 1 2.79 -4.12 -22.02
CA ILE A 1 3.14 -2.71 -21.88
C ILE A 1 4.30 -2.38 -22.78
N LEU A 2 4.09 -1.38 -23.62
CA LEU A 2 5.15 -0.82 -24.45
C LEU A 2 5.88 0.28 -23.69
N PHE A 3 7.16 0.45 -24.00
CA PHE A 3 7.97 1.51 -23.41
C PHE A 3 8.34 2.55 -24.46
N ILE A 4 8.19 3.82 -24.11
CA ILE A 4 8.78 4.93 -24.82
C ILE A 4 9.78 5.59 -23.88
N GLY A 5 11.06 5.54 -24.21
CA GLY A 5 12.11 5.98 -23.29
C GLY A 5 12.11 5.11 -22.04
N GLU A 6 12.04 5.74 -20.86
CA GLU A 6 12.07 5.04 -19.57
C GLU A 6 10.69 4.76 -18.98
N ARG A 7 9.63 5.20 -19.63
CA ARG A 7 8.27 5.05 -19.08
C ARG A 7 7.45 4.06 -19.89
N PRO A 8 6.70 3.17 -19.23
CA PRO A 8 5.78 2.31 -19.94
C PRO A 8 4.63 3.14 -20.53
N ILE A 9 4.21 2.75 -21.72
CA ILE A 9 2.94 3.24 -22.27
C ILE A 9 1.84 2.42 -21.64
N ILE A 10 0.89 3.08 -21.00
CA ILE A 10 -0.29 2.41 -20.47
C ILE A 10 -1.19 2.05 -21.62
N ASN A 11 -1.46 0.76 -21.82
CA ASN A 11 -2.41 0.32 -22.79
C ASN A 11 -3.83 0.32 -22.19
N LYS A 12 -4.83 0.14 -23.06
CA LYS A 12 -6.24 0.15 -22.65
C LYS A 12 -6.56 -0.94 -21.62
N GLU A 13 -5.94 -2.12 -21.75
CA GLU A 13 -6.16 -3.23 -20.83
C GLU A 13 -5.69 -2.92 -19.42
N ASP A 14 -4.52 -2.28 -19.28
CA ASP A 14 -3.99 -1.86 -17.98
C ASP A 14 -4.91 -0.84 -17.31
N ILE A 15 -5.40 0.13 -18.08
CA ILE A 15 -6.35 1.14 -17.58
C ILE A 15 -7.65 0.46 -17.13
N ASP A 16 -8.20 -0.45 -17.92
CA ASP A 16 -9.43 -1.15 -17.57
C ASP A 16 -9.27 -1.96 -16.27
N LEU A 17 -8.14 -2.63 -16.06
CA LEU A 17 -7.86 -3.35 -14.83
C LEU A 17 -7.81 -2.42 -13.62
N ILE A 18 -7.21 -1.26 -13.73
CA ILE A 18 -7.13 -0.28 -12.65
C ILE A 18 -8.51 0.30 -12.35
N ILE A 19 -9.29 0.64 -13.38
CA ILE A 19 -10.64 1.20 -13.22
C ILE A 19 -11.59 0.19 -12.58
N ASN A 20 -11.49 -1.09 -12.94
CA ASN A 20 -12.38 -2.15 -12.44
C ASN A 20 -12.10 -2.53 -10.99
N ARG A 21 -10.95 -2.16 -10.43
CA ARG A 21 -10.64 -2.32 -9.01
C ARG A 21 -10.91 -1.03 -8.27
N SER A 22 -11.39 -1.14 -7.01
CA SER A 22 -11.46 0.02 -6.15
C SER A 22 -10.03 0.53 -5.85
N LEU A 23 -9.94 1.78 -5.42
CA LEU A 23 -8.64 2.34 -5.02
C LEU A 23 -8.03 1.53 -3.87
N GLU A 24 -8.85 1.10 -2.91
CA GLU A 24 -8.41 0.25 -1.80
C GLU A 24 -7.85 -1.08 -2.29
N GLN A 25 -8.48 -1.70 -3.28
CA GLN A 25 -7.98 -2.94 -3.88
C GLN A 25 -6.64 -2.72 -4.59
N ASN A 26 -6.48 -1.60 -5.29
CA ASN A 26 -5.21 -1.25 -5.93
C ASN A 26 -4.10 -1.02 -4.90
N VAL A 27 -4.41 -0.35 -3.80
CA VAL A 27 -3.43 -0.11 -2.74
C VAL A 27 -3.07 -1.42 -2.03
N PHE A 28 -4.03 -2.31 -1.83
CA PHE A 28 -3.74 -3.65 -1.30
C PHE A 28 -2.78 -4.41 -2.23
N LEU A 29 -3.04 -4.40 -3.53
CA LEU A 29 -2.16 -5.01 -4.52
C LEU A 29 -0.76 -4.40 -4.48
N LEU A 30 -0.67 -3.09 -4.29
CA LEU A 30 0.60 -2.38 -4.13
C LEU A 30 1.40 -2.94 -2.95
N THR A 31 0.76 -3.11 -1.79
CA THR A 31 1.43 -3.69 -0.61
C THR A 31 1.81 -5.14 -0.81
N GLU A 32 1.04 -5.90 -1.58
CA GLU A 32 1.42 -7.27 -1.96
C GLU A 32 2.69 -7.28 -2.82
N TYR A 33 2.79 -6.40 -3.81
CA TYR A 33 4.00 -6.30 -4.63
C TYR A 33 5.22 -5.96 -3.78
N ILE A 34 5.07 -5.04 -2.83
CA ILE A 34 6.16 -4.67 -1.91
C ILE A 34 6.58 -5.89 -1.09
N GLN A 35 5.64 -6.63 -0.53
CA GLN A 35 5.90 -7.81 0.29
C GLN A 35 6.63 -8.90 -0.50
N LYS A 36 6.29 -9.07 -1.77
CA LYS A 36 6.89 -10.08 -2.64
C LYS A 36 8.22 -9.63 -3.24
N GLY A 37 8.70 -8.44 -2.91
CA GLY A 37 9.93 -7.89 -3.49
C GLY A 37 9.79 -7.41 -4.92
N LYS A 38 8.55 -7.25 -5.41
CA LYS A 38 8.28 -6.80 -6.78
C LYS A 38 8.15 -5.27 -6.82
N LYS A 39 9.22 -4.58 -6.41
CA LYS A 39 9.20 -3.12 -6.28
C LYS A 39 8.97 -2.41 -7.60
N ASN A 40 9.47 -2.94 -8.71
CA ASN A 40 9.24 -2.35 -10.03
C ASN A 40 7.75 -2.34 -10.38
N LYS A 41 7.04 -3.42 -10.09
CA LYS A 41 5.58 -3.50 -10.29
C LYS A 41 4.84 -2.55 -9.36
N ALA A 42 5.31 -2.41 -8.13
CA ALA A 42 4.72 -1.48 -7.17
C ALA A 42 4.84 -0.03 -7.67
N ILE A 43 6.02 0.36 -8.14
CA ILE A 43 6.25 1.71 -8.67
C ILE A 43 5.44 1.95 -9.93
N GLN A 44 5.35 0.95 -10.82
CA GLN A 44 4.53 1.07 -12.02
C GLN A 44 3.05 1.29 -11.65
N LEU A 45 2.52 0.56 -10.68
CA LEU A 45 1.15 0.74 -10.23
C LEU A 45 0.92 2.14 -9.65
N VAL A 46 1.86 2.65 -8.86
CA VAL A 46 1.79 4.03 -8.35
C VAL A 46 1.75 5.03 -9.50
N ASN A 47 2.62 4.88 -10.49
CA ASN A 47 2.66 5.77 -11.62
C ASN A 47 1.34 5.74 -12.40
N ASP A 48 0.77 4.57 -12.61
CA ASP A 48 -0.51 4.40 -13.28
C ASP A 48 -1.64 5.11 -12.51
N LEU A 49 -1.66 4.96 -11.19
CA LEU A 49 -2.65 5.61 -10.34
C LEU A 49 -2.51 7.15 -10.37
N ILE A 50 -1.29 7.66 -10.40
CA ILE A 50 -1.05 9.10 -10.49
C ILE A 50 -1.49 9.63 -11.86
N ILE A 51 -1.25 8.89 -12.94
CA ILE A 51 -1.75 9.24 -14.28
C ILE A 51 -3.28 9.32 -14.27
N MET A 52 -3.94 8.47 -13.48
CA MET A 52 -5.39 8.50 -13.28
C MET A 52 -5.83 9.58 -12.28
N LYS A 53 -4.93 10.50 -11.94
CA LYS A 53 -5.17 11.67 -11.08
C LYS A 53 -5.40 11.34 -9.61
N GLU A 54 -4.95 10.18 -9.15
CA GLU A 54 -4.89 9.92 -7.71
C GLU A 54 -3.71 10.69 -7.10
N GLU A 55 -3.95 11.31 -5.97
CA GLU A 55 -2.94 12.16 -5.33
C GLU A 55 -1.97 11.34 -4.47
N PRO A 56 -0.66 11.63 -4.51
CA PRO A 56 0.34 10.91 -3.71
C PRO A 56 0.04 10.91 -2.21
N ILE A 57 -0.47 12.02 -1.66
CA ILE A 57 -0.81 12.11 -0.23
C ILE A 57 -1.92 11.12 0.10
N LYS A 58 -2.93 11.04 -0.74
CA LYS A 58 -4.04 10.09 -0.57
C LYS A 58 -3.57 8.64 -0.68
N LEU A 59 -2.71 8.35 -1.66
CA LEU A 59 -2.14 7.02 -1.83
C LEU A 59 -1.34 6.60 -0.59
N LEU A 60 -0.51 7.49 -0.06
CA LEU A 60 0.24 7.20 1.15
C LEU A 60 -0.68 6.98 2.36
N ALA A 61 -1.74 7.76 2.49
CA ALA A 61 -2.70 7.58 3.59
C ALA A 61 -3.33 6.17 3.56
N LEU A 62 -3.67 5.68 2.36
CA LEU A 62 -4.23 4.34 2.19
C LEU A 62 -3.19 3.25 2.45
N ILE A 63 -1.95 3.44 2.00
CA ILE A 63 -0.84 2.53 2.29
C ILE A 63 -0.62 2.44 3.80
N THR A 64 -0.60 3.57 4.48
CA THR A 64 -0.43 3.64 5.94
C THR A 64 -1.56 2.90 6.66
N SER A 65 -2.80 3.11 6.22
CA SER A 65 -3.96 2.43 6.78
C SER A 65 -3.84 0.91 6.66
N ASN A 66 -3.34 0.42 5.52
CA ASN A 66 -3.14 -1.01 5.33
C ASN A 66 -2.09 -1.58 6.28
N TYR A 67 -0.94 -0.93 6.41
CA TYR A 67 0.11 -1.41 7.31
C TYR A 67 -0.31 -1.34 8.78
N ARG A 68 -1.07 -0.32 9.17
CA ARG A 68 -1.67 -0.27 10.51
C ARG A 68 -2.62 -1.45 10.75
N LEU A 69 -3.44 -1.77 9.76
CA LEU A 69 -4.33 -2.91 9.86
C LEU A 69 -3.56 -4.22 10.00
N TYR A 70 -2.51 -4.41 9.20
CA TYR A 70 -1.65 -5.60 9.31
C TYR A 70 -1.04 -5.71 10.71
N TYR A 71 -0.56 -4.60 11.26
CA TYR A 71 0.01 -4.55 12.60
C TYR A 71 -1.04 -4.92 13.66
N GLN A 72 -2.21 -4.31 13.61
CA GLN A 72 -3.30 -4.59 14.54
C GLN A 72 -3.76 -6.05 14.46
N CYS A 73 -3.95 -6.55 13.25
CA CYS A 73 -4.35 -7.94 13.03
C CYS A 73 -3.31 -8.92 13.59
N LYS A 74 -2.04 -8.63 13.40
CA LYS A 74 -0.97 -9.49 13.93
C LYS A 74 -0.97 -9.52 15.45
N ILE A 75 -1.06 -8.38 16.10
CA ILE A 75 -1.11 -8.29 17.56
C ILE A 75 -2.32 -9.06 18.11
N LEU A 76 -3.49 -8.80 17.57
CA LEU A 76 -4.74 -9.43 18.08
C LEU A 76 -4.75 -10.92 17.80
N SER A 77 -4.24 -11.35 16.65
CA SER A 77 -4.11 -12.76 16.33
C SER A 77 -3.17 -13.48 17.32
N GLN A 78 -2.07 -12.86 17.69
CA GLN A 78 -1.13 -13.40 18.68
C GLN A 78 -1.76 -13.50 20.08
N LYS A 79 -2.74 -12.66 20.36
CA LYS A 79 -3.51 -12.71 21.61
C LYS A 79 -4.66 -13.73 21.57
N GLY A 80 -4.82 -14.45 20.48
CA GLY A 80 -5.83 -15.49 20.34
C GLY A 80 -7.17 -15.02 19.81
N TYR A 81 -7.29 -13.79 19.32
CA TYR A 81 -8.53 -13.29 18.75
C TYR A 81 -8.83 -13.98 17.42
N SER A 82 -10.11 -14.34 17.21
CA SER A 82 -10.56 -14.85 15.91
C SER A 82 -10.67 -13.71 14.89
N GLY A 83 -10.74 -14.05 13.59
CA GLY A 83 -10.92 -13.05 12.54
C GLY A 83 -12.15 -12.19 12.76
N GLN A 84 -13.27 -12.79 13.24
CA GLN A 84 -14.49 -12.04 13.52
C GLN A 84 -14.32 -11.07 14.69
N GLN A 85 -13.62 -11.49 15.74
CA GLN A 85 -13.33 -10.64 16.90
C GLN A 85 -12.42 -9.48 16.50
N ILE A 86 -11.41 -9.74 15.66
CA ILE A 86 -10.52 -8.71 15.14
C ILE A 86 -11.32 -7.68 14.33
N ALA A 87 -12.17 -8.16 13.42
CA ALA A 87 -12.98 -7.29 12.58
C ALA A 87 -13.84 -6.32 13.39
N LYS A 88 -14.44 -6.80 14.48
CA LYS A 88 -15.21 -5.94 15.39
C LYS A 88 -14.31 -4.95 16.13
N THR A 89 -13.16 -5.41 16.61
CA THR A 89 -12.25 -4.58 17.40
C THR A 89 -11.66 -3.44 16.58
N VAL A 90 -11.23 -3.71 15.35
CA VAL A 90 -10.62 -2.71 14.46
C VAL A 90 -11.65 -1.99 13.58
N ASN A 91 -12.91 -2.38 13.66
CA ASN A 91 -14.01 -1.81 12.87
C ASN A 91 -13.72 -1.90 11.36
N ALA A 92 -13.38 -3.09 10.89
CA ALA A 92 -13.11 -3.38 9.49
C ALA A 92 -13.97 -4.55 9.01
N HIS A 93 -14.22 -4.60 7.70
CA HIS A 93 -14.96 -5.71 7.12
C HIS A 93 -14.21 -7.03 7.33
N PRO A 94 -14.89 -8.14 7.67
CA PRO A 94 -14.23 -9.44 7.89
C PRO A 94 -13.36 -9.92 6.75
N TYR A 95 -13.76 -9.67 5.52
CA TYR A 95 -12.97 -10.02 4.33
C TYR A 95 -11.64 -9.26 4.29
N ARG A 96 -11.69 -7.96 4.61
CA ARG A 96 -10.48 -7.13 4.68
C ARG A 96 -9.54 -7.62 5.78
N VAL A 97 -10.09 -8.02 6.93
CA VAL A 97 -9.31 -8.60 8.03
C VAL A 97 -8.67 -9.92 7.61
N LYS A 98 -9.39 -10.77 6.87
CA LYS A 98 -8.84 -12.01 6.34
C LYS A 98 -7.62 -11.76 5.45
N LEU A 99 -7.72 -10.80 4.53
CA LEU A 99 -6.60 -10.43 3.67
C LEU A 99 -5.44 -9.84 4.47
N ALA A 100 -5.75 -9.00 5.46
CA ALA A 100 -4.73 -8.39 6.32
C ALA A 100 -4.00 -9.42 7.17
N LEU A 101 -4.71 -10.41 7.70
CA LEU A 101 -4.10 -11.51 8.45
C LEU A 101 -3.12 -12.30 7.58
N ASN A 102 -3.51 -12.60 6.34
CA ASN A 102 -2.63 -13.29 5.41
C ASN A 102 -1.36 -12.49 5.12
N GLN A 103 -1.49 -11.18 4.90
CA GLN A 103 -0.34 -10.30 4.68
C GLN A 103 0.53 -10.18 5.93
N SER A 104 -0.07 -10.07 7.10
CA SER A 104 0.66 -9.86 8.35
C SER A 104 1.61 -11.02 8.70
N ARG A 105 1.31 -12.22 8.20
CA ARG A 105 2.16 -13.40 8.44
C ARG A 105 3.56 -13.27 7.86
N HIS A 106 3.72 -12.44 6.83
CA HIS A 106 5.01 -12.24 6.15
C HIS A 106 5.90 -11.22 6.85
N TYR A 107 5.43 -10.59 7.92
CA TYR A 107 6.14 -9.52 8.61
C TYR A 107 6.32 -9.85 10.09
N LYS A 108 7.44 -9.39 10.66
CA LYS A 108 7.59 -9.29 12.12
C LYS A 108 6.90 -8.01 12.59
N LEU A 109 6.43 -8.00 13.83
CA LEU A 109 5.81 -6.81 14.42
C LEU A 109 6.74 -5.59 14.35
N GLU A 110 8.01 -5.78 14.63
CA GLU A 110 9.02 -4.72 14.54
C GLU A 110 9.11 -4.14 13.14
N SER A 111 9.08 -4.99 12.12
CA SER A 111 9.12 -4.55 10.72
C SER A 111 7.91 -3.71 10.37
N LEU A 112 6.73 -4.14 10.78
CA LEU A 112 5.49 -3.37 10.55
C LEU A 112 5.51 -2.03 11.28
N PHE A 113 6.00 -2.01 12.51
CA PHE A 113 6.16 -0.78 13.29
C PHE A 113 7.09 0.20 12.57
N ASN A 114 8.22 -0.28 12.07
CA ASN A 114 9.18 0.54 11.34
C ASN A 114 8.58 1.08 10.03
N ILE A 115 7.80 0.27 9.32
CA ILE A 115 7.13 0.72 8.10
C ILE A 115 6.11 1.82 8.42
N ILE A 116 5.34 1.67 9.49
CA ILE A 116 4.37 2.68 9.91
C ILE A 116 5.08 4.00 10.25
N ASN A 117 6.20 3.94 10.94
CA ASN A 117 7.01 5.13 11.23
C ASN A 117 7.54 5.76 9.95
N ALA A 118 8.00 4.96 9.00
CA ALA A 118 8.45 5.46 7.69
C ALA A 118 7.30 6.12 6.92
N CYS A 119 6.09 5.59 7.04
CA CYS A 119 4.89 6.23 6.48
C CYS A 119 4.67 7.62 7.07
N ALA A 120 4.80 7.77 8.39
CA ALA A 120 4.61 9.06 9.05
C ALA A 120 5.66 10.08 8.61
N GLU A 121 6.92 9.67 8.49
CA GLU A 121 8.00 10.52 8.00
C GLU A 121 7.75 10.94 6.55
N THR A 122 7.29 10.02 5.72
CA THR A 122 7.00 10.29 4.31
C THR A 122 5.81 11.24 4.16
N ASP A 123 4.78 11.08 4.99
CA ASP A 123 3.63 11.99 5.02
C ASP A 123 4.08 13.42 5.32
N TYR A 124 4.96 13.59 6.30
CA TYR A 124 5.54 14.88 6.61
C TYR A 124 6.30 15.47 5.42
N LYS A 125 7.13 14.66 4.75
CA LYS A 125 7.89 15.10 3.58
C LYS A 125 6.96 15.52 2.43
N LEU A 126 5.88 14.77 2.19
CA LEU A 126 4.91 15.10 1.15
C LEU A 126 4.24 16.46 1.39
N LYS A 127 4.06 16.84 2.65
CA LYS A 127 3.36 18.08 3.03
C LYS A 127 4.30 19.27 3.17
N SER A 128 5.59 19.05 3.43
CA SER A 128 6.54 20.11 3.77
C SER A 128 7.70 20.29 2.80
N SER A 129 8.00 19.29 1.97
CA SER A 129 9.15 19.35 1.05
C SER A 129 8.77 20.02 -0.27
N TYR A 130 9.75 20.65 -0.92
CA TYR A 130 9.63 21.16 -2.28
C TYR A 130 9.92 20.09 -3.35
N MET A 131 10.36 18.89 -2.94
CA MET A 131 10.56 17.78 -3.88
C MET A 131 9.25 17.36 -4.53
N ASP A 132 9.35 16.82 -5.74
CA ASP A 132 8.22 16.22 -6.42
C ASP A 132 7.58 15.13 -5.56
N LYS A 133 6.28 15.22 -5.36
CA LYS A 133 5.54 14.31 -4.48
C LYS A 133 5.56 12.87 -4.99
N GLN A 134 5.49 12.68 -6.31
CA GLN A 134 5.60 11.36 -6.91
C GLN A 134 6.95 10.73 -6.61
N LEU A 135 8.02 11.51 -6.74
CA LEU A 135 9.37 11.03 -6.44
C LEU A 135 9.51 10.65 -4.97
N ILE A 136 8.97 11.44 -4.05
CA ILE A 136 9.00 11.13 -2.61
C ILE A 136 8.33 9.78 -2.36
N LEU A 137 7.17 9.55 -2.96
CA LEU A 137 6.43 8.30 -2.80
C LEU A 137 7.19 7.11 -3.40
N GLU A 138 7.78 7.28 -4.56
CA GLU A 138 8.60 6.23 -5.20
C GLU A 138 9.81 5.86 -4.34
N LEU A 139 10.52 6.86 -3.82
CA LEU A 139 11.67 6.63 -2.94
C LEU A 139 11.26 5.91 -1.65
N PHE A 140 10.10 6.25 -1.11
CA PHE A 140 9.53 5.55 0.05
C PHE A 140 9.30 4.07 -0.27
N ILE A 141 8.67 3.76 -1.40
CA ILE A 141 8.40 2.38 -1.81
C ILE A 141 9.71 1.60 -1.99
N LEU A 142 10.70 2.23 -2.61
CA LEU A 142 12.01 1.59 -2.80
C LEU A 142 12.73 1.31 -1.49
N SER A 143 12.43 2.06 -0.44
CA SER A 143 13.05 1.90 0.88
C SER A 143 12.46 0.75 1.71
N LEU A 144 11.31 0.24 1.30
CA LEU A 144 10.59 -0.79 2.08
C LEU A 144 11.11 -2.22 1.90
#